data_cf073874ca6dea5f9637c0c94a9911b7
#
_entry.id   cf073874ca6dea5f9637c0c94a9911b7
#
_cell.length_a   1.000
_cell.length_b   1.000
_cell.length_c   1.000
_cell.angle_alpha   90.00
_cell.angle_beta   90.00
_cell.angle_gamma   90.00
#
_symmetry.space_group_name_H-M   'P 1'
#
loop_
_entity.id
_entity.type
_entity.pdbx_description
1 polymer ?
#
loop_
_entity_poly.entity_id
_entity_poly.type
_entity_poly.pdbx_seq_one_letter_code
_entity_poly.pdbx_strand_id
1 'polypeptide(L)'
;MTARTHWPAVWVVFAGGLAAGAHIGKVPPALPAMRADLGLTLLQSGLVATMLYAIGAIIGVFGGTVADRYGQKRFALIGLATMAGGSVIGALAHGYLPLLASRFLEGVGFILFTVGAAPLIVAATRPEVRTVAFSLWSAYMPAGGTLALLAAPLALASVGWRGLWMGLAACTVLCAILLARKVPAPSFGGSVGSLRLLTESMTQPGSLALCVAFFCYVGQWTSLMIWLPTFVVDERGLGQTPAALLTAMFVAVNVPGNLLGGLLMKRGMPRWMMLAGASFAMGATALAVFAASLPDAWRLASILAFSFLAGVIPSAVFTGAPMHSRSPQHIGTTNGMIMQASHLGQFVIPILIAWAASRMGGWGASLGAMLALAAVGMLSGFALRGIERRPRH
;
A
#
# COMPACT_ATOMS: atom_id res chain seq x y z
N MET A 1 16.09 9.68 -34.83
CA MET A 1 16.85 8.61 -34.13
C MET A 1 15.95 8.03 -33.05
N THR A 2 15.48 6.79 -33.20
CA THR A 2 14.63 6.12 -32.19
C THR A 2 15.48 5.78 -30.98
N ALA A 3 15.34 6.57 -29.90
CA ALA A 3 16.06 6.34 -28.66
C ALA A 3 15.77 4.91 -28.15
N ARG A 4 16.80 4.12 -27.87
CA ARG A 4 16.67 2.77 -27.31
C ARG A 4 16.13 2.86 -25.88
N THR A 5 15.28 1.91 -25.47
CA THR A 5 14.84 1.79 -24.08
C THR A 5 16.05 1.55 -23.16
N HIS A 6 16.18 2.35 -22.11
CA HIS A 6 17.27 2.28 -21.15
C HIS A 6 16.87 1.38 -19.96
N TRP A 7 16.82 0.07 -20.21
CA TRP A 7 16.46 -0.93 -19.20
C TRP A 7 17.24 -0.83 -17.89
N PRO A 8 18.55 -0.53 -17.89
CA PRO A 8 19.29 -0.33 -16.61
C PRO A 8 18.68 0.76 -15.73
N ALA A 9 18.16 1.86 -16.31
CA ALA A 9 17.47 2.89 -15.54
C ALA A 9 16.14 2.38 -14.97
N VAL A 10 15.38 1.62 -15.77
CA VAL A 10 14.10 1.00 -15.31
C VAL A 10 14.34 0.08 -14.12
N TRP A 11 15.36 -0.79 -14.18
CA TRP A 11 15.70 -1.70 -13.10
C TRP A 11 16.18 -0.98 -11.84
N VAL A 12 16.94 0.11 -11.98
CA VAL A 12 17.38 0.91 -10.83
C VAL A 12 16.19 1.61 -10.15
N VAL A 13 15.27 2.18 -10.93
CA VAL A 13 14.04 2.77 -10.39
C VAL A 13 13.19 1.71 -9.69
N PHE A 14 13.06 0.52 -10.30
CA PHE A 14 12.36 -0.61 -9.70
C PHE A 14 13.00 -1.08 -8.39
N ALA A 15 14.34 -1.18 -8.33
CA ALA A 15 15.06 -1.52 -7.10
C ALA A 15 14.82 -0.49 -5.98
N GLY A 16 14.79 0.82 -6.31
CA GLY A 16 14.35 1.85 -5.37
C GLY A 16 12.91 1.63 -4.89
N GLY A 17 12.03 1.18 -5.79
CA GLY A 17 10.66 0.77 -5.45
C GLY A 17 10.61 -0.43 -4.50
N LEU A 18 11.42 -1.46 -4.75
CA LEU A 18 11.54 -2.61 -3.83
C LEU A 18 11.99 -2.16 -2.43
N ALA A 19 12.99 -1.26 -2.35
CA ALA A 19 13.42 -0.69 -1.09
C ALA A 19 12.28 0.08 -0.40
N ALA A 20 11.53 0.90 -1.14
CA ALA A 20 10.38 1.63 -0.63
C ALA A 20 9.28 0.68 -0.10
N GLY A 21 8.95 -0.39 -0.82
CA GLY A 21 8.04 -1.43 -0.37
C GLY A 21 8.55 -2.17 0.89
N ALA A 22 9.85 -2.38 0.97
CA ALA A 22 10.48 -3.02 2.13
C ALA A 22 10.37 -2.18 3.41
N HIS A 23 10.36 -0.83 3.31
CA HIS A 23 10.10 0.04 4.46
C HIS A 23 8.69 -0.13 5.06
N ILE A 24 7.75 -0.64 4.26
CA ILE A 24 6.43 -1.03 4.75
C ILE A 24 6.50 -2.43 5.38
N GLY A 25 7.07 -3.39 4.67
CA GLY A 25 7.08 -4.81 5.06
C GLY A 25 7.95 -5.13 6.28
N LYS A 26 8.96 -4.29 6.62
CA LYS A 26 9.82 -4.52 7.80
C LYS A 26 9.09 -4.40 9.14
N VAL A 27 8.01 -3.60 9.19
CA VAL A 27 7.35 -3.24 10.46
C VAL A 27 6.52 -4.37 11.05
N PRO A 28 5.59 -5.04 10.33
CA PRO A 28 4.73 -6.05 10.93
C PRO A 28 5.49 -7.14 11.71
N PRO A 29 6.52 -7.79 11.17
CA PRO A 29 7.25 -8.83 11.90
C PRO A 29 8.09 -8.29 13.06
N ALA A 30 8.49 -7.01 13.03
CA ALA A 30 9.29 -6.38 14.08
C ALA A 30 8.43 -5.80 15.22
N LEU A 31 7.11 -5.62 15.02
CA LEU A 31 6.25 -5.00 16.04
C LEU A 31 6.31 -5.67 17.40
N PRO A 32 6.26 -7.00 17.56
CA PRO A 32 6.37 -7.63 18.88
C PRO A 32 7.69 -7.29 19.59
N ALA A 33 8.82 -7.34 18.86
CA ALA A 33 10.13 -7.01 19.42
C ALA A 33 10.23 -5.51 19.80
N MET A 34 9.70 -4.62 18.95
CA MET A 34 9.68 -3.17 19.21
C MET A 34 8.80 -2.84 20.41
N ARG A 35 7.65 -3.51 20.56
CA ARG A 35 6.76 -3.34 21.72
C ARG A 35 7.45 -3.74 23.00
N ALA A 36 8.11 -4.89 23.02
CA ALA A 36 8.85 -5.38 24.19
C ALA A 36 10.02 -4.46 24.57
N ASP A 37 10.77 -3.96 23.58
CA ASP A 37 11.97 -3.16 23.78
C ASP A 37 11.66 -1.71 24.21
N LEU A 38 10.62 -1.09 23.64
CA LEU A 38 10.27 0.32 23.86
C LEU A 38 9.02 0.53 24.74
N GLY A 39 8.41 -0.54 25.25
CA GLY A 39 7.21 -0.47 26.09
C GLY A 39 5.99 0.10 25.35
N LEU A 40 5.85 -0.16 24.05
CA LEU A 40 4.77 0.44 23.25
C LEU A 40 3.41 -0.21 23.55
N THR A 41 2.39 0.63 23.74
CA THR A 41 1.00 0.16 23.74
C THR A 41 0.60 -0.34 22.35
N LEU A 42 -0.50 -1.12 22.26
CA LEU A 42 -1.02 -1.58 20.97
C LEU A 42 -1.39 -0.41 20.06
N LEU A 43 -1.98 0.65 20.61
CA LEU A 43 -2.33 1.87 19.87
C LEU A 43 -1.08 2.58 19.32
N GLN A 44 -0.05 2.75 20.15
CA GLN A 44 1.23 3.34 19.73
C GLN A 44 1.88 2.51 18.60
N SER A 45 1.82 1.17 18.70
CA SER A 45 2.31 0.26 17.67
C SER A 45 1.57 0.44 16.35
N GLY A 46 0.25 0.62 16.41
CA GLY A 46 -0.58 0.94 15.25
C GLY A 46 -0.17 2.25 14.58
N LEU A 47 0.03 3.31 15.38
CA LEU A 47 0.51 4.60 14.88
C LEU A 47 1.89 4.49 14.23
N VAL A 48 2.83 3.78 14.83
CA VAL A 48 4.16 3.54 14.27
C VAL A 48 4.06 2.78 12.93
N ALA A 49 3.21 1.76 12.86
CA ALA A 49 3.06 0.95 11.65
C ALA A 49 2.44 1.75 10.48
N THR A 50 1.50 2.64 10.78
CA THR A 50 0.70 3.34 9.76
C THR A 50 1.18 4.76 9.46
N MET A 51 2.05 5.36 10.28
CA MET A 51 2.50 6.74 10.12
C MET A 51 3.14 7.01 8.75
N LEU A 52 3.72 6.01 8.13
CA LEU A 52 4.26 6.11 6.76
C LEU A 52 3.20 6.56 5.74
N TYR A 53 1.93 6.19 5.95
CA TYR A 53 0.85 6.55 5.05
C TYR A 53 0.23 7.93 5.32
N ALA A 54 0.53 8.54 6.48
CA ALA A 54 -0.09 9.79 6.91
C ALA A 54 0.07 10.93 5.89
N ILE A 55 1.29 11.11 5.35
CA ILE A 55 1.54 12.16 4.37
C ILE A 55 0.78 11.95 3.06
N GLY A 56 0.70 10.69 2.60
CA GLY A 56 -0.07 10.33 1.40
C GLY A 56 -1.58 10.55 1.59
N ALA A 57 -2.08 10.32 2.81
CA ALA A 57 -3.47 10.61 3.16
C ALA A 57 -3.79 12.12 3.10
N ILE A 58 -2.81 12.99 3.40
CA ILE A 58 -2.99 14.45 3.42
C ILE A 58 -2.80 15.05 2.02
N ILE A 59 -1.70 14.70 1.33
CA ILE A 59 -1.29 15.39 0.11
C ILE A 59 -1.27 14.53 -1.16
N GLY A 60 -1.82 13.31 -1.13
CA GLY A 60 -1.74 12.34 -2.23
C GLY A 60 -2.14 12.88 -3.60
N VAL A 61 -3.16 13.73 -3.67
CA VAL A 61 -3.64 14.35 -4.92
C VAL A 61 -2.65 15.39 -5.47
N PHE A 62 -1.91 16.08 -4.59
CA PHE A 62 -1.05 17.21 -4.98
C PHE A 62 0.40 16.83 -5.26
N GLY A 63 0.82 15.62 -4.85
CA GLY A 63 2.24 15.20 -4.92
C GLY A 63 2.84 15.30 -6.32
N GLY A 64 2.07 14.95 -7.36
CA GLY A 64 2.52 14.98 -8.76
C GLY A 64 2.88 16.38 -9.26
N THR A 65 2.09 17.37 -8.91
CA THR A 65 2.26 18.75 -9.41
C THR A 65 3.55 19.42 -8.90
N VAL A 66 3.96 19.07 -7.68
CA VAL A 66 5.19 19.60 -7.07
C VAL A 66 6.43 18.94 -7.69
N ALA A 67 6.38 17.65 -7.98
CA ALA A 67 7.48 16.94 -8.64
C ALA A 67 7.77 17.46 -10.05
N ASP A 68 6.74 17.86 -10.79
CA ASP A 68 6.88 18.43 -12.13
C ASP A 68 7.61 19.76 -12.13
N ARG A 69 7.46 20.56 -11.06
CA ARG A 69 8.13 21.88 -10.93
C ARG A 69 9.60 21.78 -10.54
N TYR A 70 9.96 20.83 -9.66
CA TYR A 70 11.31 20.75 -9.09
C TYR A 70 12.20 19.67 -9.72
N GLY A 71 11.67 18.87 -10.64
CA GLY A 71 12.37 17.81 -11.37
C GLY A 71 12.27 16.44 -10.71
N GLN A 72 11.72 15.48 -11.44
CA GLN A 72 11.37 14.14 -10.97
C GLN A 72 12.55 13.36 -10.40
N LYS A 73 13.74 13.45 -11.03
CA LYS A 73 14.95 12.78 -10.53
C LYS A 73 15.38 13.32 -9.17
N ARG A 74 15.34 14.63 -8.98
CA ARG A 74 15.66 15.26 -7.69
C ARG A 74 14.66 14.81 -6.61
N PHE A 75 13.37 14.79 -6.94
CA PHE A 75 12.32 14.28 -6.05
C PHE A 75 12.57 12.84 -5.62
N ALA A 76 12.86 11.96 -6.57
CA ALA A 76 13.16 10.56 -6.28
C ALA A 76 14.40 10.40 -5.40
N LEU A 77 15.46 11.18 -5.63
CA LEU A 77 16.69 11.15 -4.83
C LEU A 77 16.47 11.67 -3.41
N ILE A 78 15.78 12.82 -3.26
CA ILE A 78 15.39 13.36 -1.95
C ILE A 78 14.52 12.34 -1.21
N GLY A 79 13.58 11.70 -1.91
CA GLY A 79 12.72 10.68 -1.35
C GLY A 79 13.50 9.50 -0.77
N LEU A 80 14.43 8.92 -1.53
CA LEU A 80 15.29 7.83 -1.04
C LEU A 80 16.18 8.28 0.13
N ALA A 81 16.77 9.48 0.04
CA ALA A 81 17.61 10.01 1.12
C ALA A 81 16.80 10.23 2.41
N THR A 82 15.59 10.79 2.31
CA THR A 82 14.67 11.00 3.45
C THR A 82 14.22 9.68 4.06
N MET A 83 13.90 8.66 3.24
CA MET A 83 13.57 7.31 3.72
C MET A 83 14.75 6.69 4.48
N ALA A 84 15.96 6.74 3.90
CA ALA A 84 17.15 6.20 4.55
C ALA A 84 17.44 6.92 5.86
N GLY A 85 17.41 8.26 5.88
CA GLY A 85 17.57 9.07 7.09
C GLY A 85 16.53 8.75 8.15
N GLY A 86 15.25 8.66 7.77
CA GLY A 86 14.18 8.22 8.65
C GLY A 86 14.44 6.83 9.25
N SER A 87 14.94 5.88 8.43
CA SER A 87 15.27 4.54 8.92
C SER A 87 16.44 4.54 9.91
N VAL A 88 17.48 5.35 9.68
CA VAL A 88 18.57 5.53 10.64
C VAL A 88 18.07 6.12 11.97
N ILE A 89 17.26 7.18 11.91
CA ILE A 89 16.64 7.78 13.11
C ILE A 89 15.81 6.74 13.85
N GLY A 90 15.04 5.91 13.13
CA GLY A 90 14.25 4.84 13.73
C GLY A 90 15.10 3.77 14.41
N ALA A 91 16.22 3.36 13.80
CA ALA A 91 17.16 2.41 14.40
C ALA A 91 17.79 2.94 15.69
N LEU A 92 18.00 4.24 15.78
CA LEU A 92 18.57 4.92 16.96
C LEU A 92 17.50 5.37 17.98
N ALA A 93 16.22 5.10 17.72
CA ALA A 93 15.14 5.53 18.61
C ALA A 93 15.15 4.74 19.94
N HIS A 94 15.08 5.47 21.05
CA HIS A 94 15.00 4.95 22.40
C HIS A 94 13.63 5.18 23.05
N GLY A 95 12.60 5.50 22.25
CA GLY A 95 11.24 5.72 22.71
C GLY A 95 10.25 5.95 21.57
N TYR A 96 8.97 6.09 21.96
CA TYR A 96 7.86 6.20 21.03
C TYR A 96 7.96 7.40 20.07
N LEU A 97 8.19 8.61 20.57
CA LEU A 97 8.16 9.83 19.74
C LEU A 97 9.25 9.86 18.65
N PRO A 98 10.54 9.58 18.96
CA PRO A 98 11.56 9.49 17.90
C PRO A 98 11.25 8.43 16.87
N LEU A 99 10.72 7.27 17.30
CA LEU A 99 10.33 6.20 16.38
C LEU A 99 9.17 6.64 15.48
N LEU A 100 8.15 7.29 16.03
CA LEU A 100 7.00 7.81 15.28
C LEU A 100 7.45 8.87 14.24
N ALA A 101 8.33 9.81 14.66
CA ALA A 101 8.89 10.82 13.77
C ALA A 101 9.72 10.19 12.63
N SER A 102 10.47 9.13 12.93
CA SER A 102 11.22 8.38 11.92
C SER A 102 10.28 7.78 10.86
N ARG A 103 9.15 7.20 11.28
CA ARG A 103 8.13 6.64 10.38
C ARG A 103 7.46 7.70 9.52
N PHE A 104 7.21 8.89 10.08
CA PHE A 104 6.70 10.03 9.31
C PHE A 104 7.70 10.45 8.22
N LEU A 105 8.99 10.56 8.55
CA LEU A 105 10.05 10.87 7.58
C LEU A 105 10.16 9.81 6.48
N GLU A 106 10.08 8.53 6.85
CA GLU A 106 10.04 7.45 5.86
C GLU A 106 8.82 7.60 4.93
N GLY A 107 7.68 8.03 5.46
CA GLY A 107 6.46 8.30 4.68
C GLY A 107 6.61 9.46 3.72
N VAL A 108 7.20 10.57 4.17
CA VAL A 108 7.55 11.70 3.29
C VAL A 108 8.45 11.22 2.16
N GLY A 109 9.53 10.49 2.49
CA GLY A 109 10.45 9.93 1.51
C GLY A 109 9.77 8.98 0.54
N PHE A 110 8.86 8.12 1.02
CA PHE A 110 8.08 7.19 0.20
C PHE A 110 7.26 7.93 -0.87
N ILE A 111 6.51 8.95 -0.47
CA ILE A 111 5.70 9.75 -1.41
C ILE A 111 6.58 10.49 -2.42
N LEU A 112 7.64 11.17 -1.97
CA LEU A 112 8.55 11.88 -2.86
C LEU A 112 9.19 10.92 -3.89
N PHE A 113 9.63 9.75 -3.45
CA PHE A 113 10.21 8.75 -4.35
C PHE A 113 9.19 8.21 -5.34
N THR A 114 8.02 7.76 -4.90
CA THR A 114 7.02 7.12 -5.77
C THR A 114 6.45 8.07 -6.80
N VAL A 115 6.24 9.33 -6.43
CA VAL A 115 5.80 10.40 -7.33
C VAL A 115 6.87 10.69 -8.40
N GLY A 116 8.15 10.76 -8.00
CA GLY A 116 9.26 10.98 -8.94
C GLY A 116 9.57 9.79 -9.84
N ALA A 117 9.34 8.57 -9.37
CA ALA A 117 9.74 7.33 -10.04
C ALA A 117 8.96 7.05 -11.34
N ALA A 118 7.64 7.22 -11.34
CA ALA A 118 6.81 6.91 -12.51
C ALA A 118 7.21 7.72 -13.77
N PRO A 119 7.43 9.04 -13.72
CA PRO A 119 7.94 9.80 -14.85
C PRO A 119 9.35 9.38 -15.30
N LEU A 120 10.22 8.93 -14.38
CA LEU A 120 11.55 8.42 -14.74
C LEU A 120 11.45 7.14 -15.59
N ILE A 121 10.49 6.26 -15.28
CA ILE A 121 10.20 5.08 -16.10
C ILE A 121 9.70 5.48 -17.49
N VAL A 122 8.79 6.46 -17.57
CA VAL A 122 8.31 6.99 -18.87
C VAL A 122 9.48 7.50 -19.71
N ALA A 123 10.38 8.29 -19.11
CA ALA A 123 11.53 8.85 -19.80
C ALA A 123 12.55 7.80 -20.24
N ALA A 124 12.69 6.70 -19.50
CA ALA A 124 13.61 5.61 -19.80
C ALA A 124 13.07 4.61 -20.83
N THR A 125 11.77 4.66 -21.19
CA THR A 125 11.10 3.64 -21.99
C THR A 125 10.51 4.20 -23.28
N ARG A 126 10.62 3.43 -24.37
CA ARG A 126 9.88 3.67 -25.61
C ARG A 126 8.38 3.38 -25.41
N PRO A 127 7.49 4.02 -26.20
CA PRO A 127 6.04 3.80 -26.08
C PRO A 127 5.62 2.33 -26.15
N GLU A 128 6.27 1.53 -27.02
CA GLU A 128 5.92 0.12 -27.30
C GLU A 128 6.15 -0.80 -26.08
N VAL A 129 7.14 -0.48 -25.23
CA VAL A 129 7.50 -1.30 -24.06
C VAL A 129 7.07 -0.67 -22.74
N ARG A 130 6.47 0.52 -22.77
CA ARG A 130 6.07 1.28 -21.59
C ARG A 130 5.09 0.51 -20.71
N THR A 131 4.14 -0.19 -21.33
CA THR A 131 3.17 -1.03 -20.61
C THR A 131 3.87 -2.11 -19.79
N VAL A 132 4.89 -2.77 -20.36
CA VAL A 132 5.67 -3.80 -19.66
C VAL A 132 6.43 -3.19 -18.47
N ALA A 133 7.06 -2.02 -18.67
CA ALA A 133 7.79 -1.33 -17.60
C ALA A 133 6.86 -0.89 -16.46
N PHE A 134 5.64 -0.44 -16.77
CA PHE A 134 4.65 -0.10 -15.73
C PHE A 134 4.05 -1.33 -15.06
N SER A 135 3.89 -2.45 -15.76
CA SER A 135 3.51 -3.72 -15.12
C SER A 135 4.56 -4.19 -14.12
N LEU A 136 5.84 -4.07 -14.47
CA LEU A 136 6.93 -4.33 -13.54
C LEU A 136 6.88 -3.35 -12.35
N TRP A 137 6.72 -2.05 -12.62
CA TRP A 137 6.61 -1.03 -11.59
C TRP A 137 5.47 -1.32 -10.62
N SER A 138 4.29 -1.74 -11.10
CA SER A 138 3.14 -2.00 -10.20
C SER A 138 3.41 -3.10 -9.16
N ALA A 139 4.39 -3.97 -9.41
CA ALA A 139 4.79 -5.03 -8.48
C ALA A 139 5.79 -4.58 -7.39
N TYR A 140 6.33 -3.34 -7.45
CA TYR A 140 7.39 -2.91 -6.52
C TYR A 140 6.98 -3.01 -5.05
N MET A 141 5.78 -2.56 -4.74
CA MET A 141 5.30 -2.49 -3.35
C MET A 141 5.06 -3.88 -2.75
N PRO A 142 4.26 -4.78 -3.37
CA PRO A 142 4.09 -6.13 -2.82
C PRO A 142 5.38 -6.94 -2.85
N ALA A 143 6.22 -6.82 -3.88
CA ALA A 143 7.48 -7.55 -3.96
C ALA A 143 8.47 -7.07 -2.89
N GLY A 144 8.64 -5.76 -2.71
CA GLY A 144 9.51 -5.20 -1.68
C GLY A 144 9.04 -5.55 -0.26
N GLY A 145 7.73 -5.45 -0.03
CA GLY A 145 7.12 -5.86 1.25
C GLY A 145 7.34 -7.34 1.55
N THR A 146 7.12 -8.22 0.57
CA THR A 146 7.35 -9.67 0.70
C THR A 146 8.82 -9.97 0.98
N LEU A 147 9.76 -9.34 0.27
CA LEU A 147 11.19 -9.52 0.53
C LEU A 147 11.57 -9.15 1.96
N ALA A 148 11.05 -8.03 2.47
CA ALA A 148 11.29 -7.62 3.85
C ALA A 148 10.68 -8.60 4.86
N LEU A 149 9.46 -9.09 4.62
CA LEU A 149 8.79 -10.08 5.47
C LEU A 149 9.55 -11.41 5.52
N LEU A 150 10.09 -11.86 4.39
CA LEU A 150 10.89 -13.10 4.31
C LEU A 150 12.27 -12.95 4.95
N ALA A 151 12.90 -11.77 4.82
CA ALA A 151 14.20 -11.49 5.43
C ALA A 151 14.10 -11.20 6.94
N ALA A 152 12.95 -10.74 7.42
CA ALA A 152 12.78 -10.30 8.79
C ALA A 152 13.10 -11.35 9.85
N PRO A 153 12.67 -12.63 9.78
CA PRO A 153 13.00 -13.63 10.79
C PRO A 153 14.51 -13.79 11.01
N LEU A 154 15.28 -13.86 9.91
CA LEU A 154 16.74 -13.96 9.97
C LEU A 154 17.37 -12.71 10.56
N ALA A 155 16.94 -11.53 10.10
CA ALA A 155 17.46 -10.26 10.58
C ALA A 155 17.13 -10.02 12.06
N LEU A 156 15.89 -10.34 12.48
CA LEU A 156 15.46 -10.18 13.88
C LEU A 156 16.24 -11.11 14.81
N ALA A 157 16.54 -12.35 14.38
CA ALA A 157 17.31 -13.30 15.16
C ALA A 157 18.80 -12.94 15.27
N SER A 158 19.40 -12.32 14.24
CA SER A 158 20.84 -12.06 14.16
C SER A 158 21.24 -10.66 14.63
N VAL A 159 20.52 -9.63 14.22
CA VAL A 159 20.86 -8.21 14.47
C VAL A 159 19.74 -7.40 15.12
N GLY A 160 18.62 -8.04 15.42
CA GLY A 160 17.44 -7.41 16.00
C GLY A 160 16.73 -6.43 15.08
N TRP A 161 15.66 -5.81 15.58
CA TRP A 161 14.86 -4.88 14.77
C TRP A 161 15.64 -3.60 14.39
N ARG A 162 16.55 -3.13 15.25
CA ARG A 162 17.41 -1.98 14.94
C ARG A 162 18.36 -2.28 13.78
N GLY A 163 18.96 -3.47 13.76
CA GLY A 163 19.80 -3.93 12.67
C GLY A 163 19.04 -4.05 11.35
N LEU A 164 17.79 -4.51 11.37
CA LEU A 164 16.91 -4.55 10.20
C LEU A 164 16.66 -3.14 9.64
N TRP A 165 16.42 -2.13 10.50
CA TRP A 165 16.28 -0.72 10.09
C TRP A 165 17.54 -0.16 9.46
N MET A 166 18.71 -0.42 10.07
CA MET A 166 20.03 0.04 9.53
C MET A 166 20.36 -0.64 8.21
N GLY A 167 20.15 -1.95 8.10
CA GLY A 167 20.37 -2.69 6.85
C GLY A 167 19.52 -2.16 5.71
N LEU A 168 18.24 -1.88 5.97
CA LEU A 168 17.36 -1.31 4.94
C LEU A 168 17.75 0.15 4.60
N ALA A 169 18.20 0.95 5.57
CA ALA A 169 18.75 2.27 5.30
C ALA A 169 19.93 2.19 4.34
N ALA A 170 20.89 1.28 4.58
CA ALA A 170 22.04 1.05 3.70
C ALA A 170 21.62 0.62 2.29
N CYS A 171 20.67 -0.31 2.15
CA CYS A 171 20.11 -0.70 0.86
C CYS A 171 19.45 0.49 0.13
N THR A 172 18.73 1.34 0.85
CA THR A 172 18.05 2.52 0.28
C THR A 172 19.08 3.57 -0.18
N VAL A 173 20.16 3.78 0.57
CA VAL A 173 21.28 4.64 0.16
C VAL A 173 21.94 4.10 -1.11
N LEU A 174 22.18 2.80 -1.19
CA LEU A 174 22.72 2.18 -2.40
C LEU A 174 21.81 2.43 -3.61
N CYS A 175 20.49 2.26 -3.46
CA CYS A 175 19.51 2.58 -4.51
C CYS A 175 19.57 4.05 -4.91
N ALA A 176 19.74 4.99 -3.96
CA ALA A 176 19.90 6.41 -4.24
C ALA A 176 21.17 6.71 -5.05
N ILE A 177 22.31 6.10 -4.69
CA ILE A 177 23.58 6.23 -5.41
C ILE A 177 23.43 5.68 -6.85
N LEU A 178 22.84 4.50 -7.01
CA LEU A 178 22.60 3.92 -8.33
C LEU A 178 21.67 4.79 -9.18
N LEU A 179 20.60 5.33 -8.58
CA LEU A 179 19.67 6.23 -9.26
C LEU A 179 20.38 7.53 -9.69
N ALA A 180 21.19 8.11 -8.83
CA ALA A 180 21.98 9.31 -9.15
C ALA A 180 22.90 9.09 -10.36
N ARG A 181 23.55 7.93 -10.42
CA ARG A 181 24.58 7.60 -11.43
C ARG A 181 24.01 7.06 -12.73
N LYS A 182 22.94 6.25 -12.68
CA LYS A 182 22.48 5.44 -13.84
C LYS A 182 21.18 5.96 -14.49
N VAL A 183 20.40 6.79 -13.79
CA VAL A 183 19.13 7.30 -14.32
C VAL A 183 19.32 8.73 -14.83
N PRO A 184 19.12 9.00 -16.13
CA PRO A 184 19.21 10.36 -16.65
C PRO A 184 18.08 11.24 -16.09
N ALA A 185 18.33 12.54 -15.98
CA ALA A 185 17.30 13.50 -15.61
C ALA A 185 16.46 13.82 -16.86
N PRO A 186 15.15 13.57 -16.85
CA PRO A 186 14.29 13.98 -17.95
C PRO A 186 14.09 15.50 -17.95
N SER A 187 14.01 16.07 -19.15
CA SER A 187 13.56 17.45 -19.36
C SER A 187 12.04 17.41 -19.61
N PHE A 188 11.23 17.52 -18.56
CA PHE A 188 9.78 17.64 -18.71
C PHE A 188 9.28 18.97 -18.13
N GLY A 189 8.46 19.67 -18.94
CA GLY A 189 7.53 20.67 -18.43
C GLY A 189 6.18 19.99 -18.18
N GLY A 190 5.85 19.70 -16.93
CA GLY A 190 4.56 19.13 -16.55
C GLY A 190 3.47 20.18 -16.45
N SER A 191 2.24 19.83 -16.75
CA SER A 191 1.08 20.68 -16.50
C SER A 191 0.78 20.72 -14.99
N VAL A 192 0.68 21.90 -14.43
CA VAL A 192 0.28 22.09 -13.03
C VAL A 192 -1.18 21.64 -12.87
N GLY A 193 -1.42 20.63 -12.02
CA GLY A 193 -2.77 20.23 -11.64
C GLY A 193 -3.51 21.43 -11.04
N SER A 194 -4.70 21.70 -11.53
CA SER A 194 -5.52 22.84 -11.07
C SER A 194 -6.43 22.38 -9.92
N LEU A 195 -6.56 23.21 -8.87
CA LEU A 195 -7.58 23.04 -7.82
C LEU A 195 -8.99 22.85 -8.38
N ARG A 196 -9.27 23.47 -9.53
CA ARG A 196 -10.53 23.30 -10.26
C ARG A 196 -10.74 21.84 -10.71
N LEU A 197 -9.71 21.19 -11.25
CA LEU A 197 -9.79 19.78 -11.65
C LEU A 197 -10.10 18.86 -10.45
N LEU A 198 -9.55 19.20 -9.28
CA LEU A 198 -9.81 18.46 -8.06
C LEU A 198 -11.28 18.59 -7.64
N THR A 199 -11.80 19.82 -7.51
CA THR A 199 -13.20 20.05 -7.12
C THR A 199 -14.19 19.44 -8.10
N GLU A 200 -13.92 19.53 -9.39
CA GLU A 200 -14.74 18.91 -10.43
C GLU A 200 -14.70 17.37 -10.37
N SER A 201 -13.55 16.77 -10.02
CA SER A 201 -13.43 15.31 -9.84
C SER A 201 -14.14 14.84 -8.57
N MET A 202 -14.11 15.62 -7.49
CA MET A 202 -14.78 15.30 -6.22
C MET A 202 -16.30 15.29 -6.35
N THR A 203 -16.88 15.92 -7.36
CA THR A 203 -18.33 15.89 -7.61
C THR A 203 -18.79 14.71 -8.45
N GLN A 204 -17.87 13.86 -8.93
CA GLN A 204 -18.23 12.70 -9.76
C GLN A 204 -18.60 11.49 -8.87
N PRO A 205 -19.89 11.06 -8.86
CA PRO A 205 -20.34 9.99 -7.96
C PRO A 205 -19.61 8.66 -8.18
N GLY A 206 -19.26 8.33 -9.43
CA GLY A 206 -18.53 7.11 -9.76
C GLY A 206 -17.10 7.14 -9.21
N SER A 207 -16.40 8.27 -9.30
CA SER A 207 -15.06 8.45 -8.72
C SER A 207 -15.09 8.29 -7.20
N LEU A 208 -16.10 8.88 -6.54
CA LEU A 208 -16.28 8.74 -5.08
C LEU A 208 -16.57 7.30 -4.66
N ALA A 209 -17.44 6.59 -5.40
CA ALA A 209 -17.71 5.17 -5.13
C ALA A 209 -16.44 4.31 -5.23
N LEU A 210 -15.58 4.56 -6.24
CA LEU A 210 -14.29 3.88 -6.38
C LEU A 210 -13.35 4.22 -5.22
N CYS A 211 -13.29 5.48 -4.78
CA CYS A 211 -12.49 5.91 -3.64
C CYS A 211 -12.94 5.21 -2.34
N VAL A 212 -14.24 5.14 -2.07
CA VAL A 212 -14.81 4.47 -0.89
C VAL A 212 -14.52 2.98 -0.92
N ALA A 213 -14.75 2.31 -2.06
CA ALA A 213 -14.45 0.87 -2.19
C ALA A 213 -12.97 0.60 -1.94
N PHE A 214 -12.08 1.43 -2.49
CA PHE A 214 -10.64 1.25 -2.35
C PHE A 214 -10.14 1.55 -0.94
N PHE A 215 -10.67 2.58 -0.29
CA PHE A 215 -10.44 2.88 1.13
C PHE A 215 -10.78 1.68 2.02
N CYS A 216 -11.98 1.11 1.86
CA CYS A 216 -12.44 -0.04 2.64
C CYS A 216 -11.56 -1.27 2.42
N TYR A 217 -11.24 -1.58 1.16
CA TYR A 217 -10.39 -2.70 0.79
C TYR A 217 -9.00 -2.57 1.40
N VAL A 218 -8.32 -1.44 1.10
CA VAL A 218 -6.91 -1.28 1.50
C VAL A 218 -6.79 -1.16 3.01
N GLY A 219 -7.74 -0.49 3.67
CA GLY A 219 -7.78 -0.38 5.11
C GLY A 219 -7.86 -1.75 5.80
N GLN A 220 -8.77 -2.63 5.37
CA GLN A 220 -8.91 -3.98 5.90
C GLN A 220 -7.67 -4.85 5.62
N TRP A 221 -7.20 -4.83 4.35
CA TRP A 221 -6.06 -5.64 3.94
C TRP A 221 -4.78 -5.25 4.69
N THR A 222 -4.51 -3.94 4.79
CA THR A 222 -3.34 -3.44 5.52
C THR A 222 -3.44 -3.72 7.02
N SER A 223 -4.64 -3.66 7.58
CA SER A 223 -4.85 -4.01 9.00
C SER A 223 -4.46 -5.45 9.28
N LEU A 224 -4.92 -6.40 8.45
CA LEU A 224 -4.50 -7.79 8.59
C LEU A 224 -3.00 -7.94 8.36
N MET A 225 -2.43 -7.33 7.33
CA MET A 225 -0.98 -7.38 7.09
C MET A 225 -0.17 -6.91 8.29
N ILE A 226 -0.57 -5.81 8.94
CA ILE A 226 0.15 -5.23 10.09
C ILE A 226 -0.02 -6.08 11.34
N TRP A 227 -1.24 -6.49 11.63
CA TRP A 227 -1.57 -7.12 12.90
C TRP A 227 -1.48 -8.65 12.88
N LEU A 228 -1.41 -9.28 11.72
CA LEU A 228 -1.38 -10.74 11.60
C LEU A 228 -0.24 -11.38 12.41
N PRO A 229 1.03 -10.90 12.38
CA PRO A 229 2.07 -11.48 13.23
C PRO A 229 1.73 -11.39 14.71
N THR A 230 1.27 -10.23 15.18
CA THR A 230 0.89 -10.03 16.57
C THR A 230 -0.31 -10.89 16.96
N PHE A 231 -1.35 -10.91 16.14
CA PHE A 231 -2.56 -11.72 16.34
C PHE A 231 -2.27 -13.22 16.50
N VAL A 232 -1.45 -13.79 15.62
CA VAL A 232 -1.17 -15.23 15.69
C VAL A 232 -0.18 -15.60 16.79
N VAL A 233 0.68 -14.67 17.23
CA VAL A 233 1.54 -14.85 18.40
C VAL A 233 0.71 -14.76 19.67
N ASP A 234 -0.10 -13.70 19.82
CA ASP A 234 -0.88 -13.43 21.04
C ASP A 234 -2.00 -14.46 21.27
N GLU A 235 -2.74 -14.82 20.20
CA GLU A 235 -3.94 -15.66 20.31
C GLU A 235 -3.66 -17.16 20.07
N ARG A 236 -2.54 -17.51 19.42
CA ARG A 236 -2.25 -18.88 18.99
C ARG A 236 -0.91 -19.42 19.49
N GLY A 237 -0.11 -18.60 20.15
CA GLY A 237 1.21 -19.01 20.63
C GLY A 237 2.19 -19.39 19.52
N LEU A 238 1.94 -18.98 18.27
CA LEU A 238 2.86 -19.25 17.17
C LEU A 238 4.17 -18.47 17.39
N GLY A 239 5.29 -19.09 17.03
CA GLY A 239 6.59 -18.42 17.06
C GLY A 239 6.66 -17.27 16.04
N GLN A 240 7.60 -16.34 16.25
CA GLN A 240 7.77 -15.15 15.39
C GLN A 240 8.05 -15.52 13.92
N THR A 241 8.83 -16.57 13.66
CA THR A 241 9.16 -17.02 12.30
C THR A 241 7.94 -17.54 11.54
N PRO A 242 7.13 -18.49 12.05
CA PRO A 242 5.88 -18.89 11.40
C PRO A 242 4.91 -17.72 11.19
N ALA A 243 4.80 -16.80 12.13
CA ALA A 243 3.94 -15.62 12.01
C ALA A 243 4.38 -14.70 10.86
N ALA A 244 5.68 -14.45 10.72
CA ALA A 244 6.24 -13.65 9.63
C ALA A 244 6.06 -14.34 8.27
N LEU A 245 6.29 -15.67 8.19
CA LEU A 245 6.08 -16.45 6.96
C LEU A 245 4.62 -16.46 6.53
N LEU A 246 3.68 -16.64 7.47
CA LEU A 246 2.24 -16.54 7.18
C LEU A 246 1.88 -15.17 6.62
N THR A 247 2.45 -14.11 7.20
CA THR A 247 2.21 -12.74 6.71
C THR A 247 2.82 -12.53 5.32
N ALA A 248 3.99 -13.10 5.05
CA ALA A 248 4.58 -13.08 3.70
C ALA A 248 3.68 -13.81 2.69
N MET A 249 3.13 -14.97 3.05
CA MET A 249 2.16 -15.70 2.23
C MET A 249 0.87 -14.91 2.01
N PHE A 250 0.36 -14.24 3.06
CA PHE A 250 -0.80 -13.35 2.98
C PHE A 250 -0.58 -12.23 1.95
N VAL A 251 0.59 -11.60 1.95
CA VAL A 251 0.94 -10.57 0.97
C VAL A 251 1.12 -11.17 -0.42
N ALA A 252 1.83 -12.29 -0.54
CA ALA A 252 2.12 -12.92 -1.82
C ALA A 252 0.87 -13.39 -2.56
N VAL A 253 -0.09 -13.99 -1.84
CA VAL A 253 -1.33 -14.53 -2.44
C VAL A 253 -2.26 -13.44 -2.97
N ASN A 254 -2.08 -12.19 -2.59
CA ASN A 254 -2.79 -11.05 -3.17
C ASN A 254 -2.44 -10.85 -4.66
N VAL A 255 -1.22 -11.19 -5.08
CA VAL A 255 -0.77 -11.04 -6.47
C VAL A 255 -1.63 -11.87 -7.45
N PRO A 256 -1.79 -13.19 -7.28
CA PRO A 256 -2.69 -13.95 -8.14
C PRO A 256 -4.16 -13.48 -8.04
N GLY A 257 -4.60 -12.95 -6.90
CA GLY A 257 -5.90 -12.28 -6.77
C GLY A 257 -6.04 -11.06 -7.70
N ASN A 258 -5.03 -10.21 -7.77
CA ASN A 258 -4.99 -9.08 -8.71
C ASN A 258 -5.03 -9.54 -10.17
N LEU A 259 -4.30 -10.60 -10.52
CA LEU A 259 -4.32 -11.19 -11.87
C LEU A 259 -5.70 -11.76 -12.21
N LEU A 260 -6.34 -12.44 -11.26
CA LEU A 260 -7.73 -12.91 -11.40
C LEU A 260 -8.67 -11.74 -11.69
N GLY A 261 -8.54 -10.62 -10.97
CA GLY A 261 -9.31 -9.41 -11.22
C GLY A 261 -9.18 -8.90 -12.65
N GLY A 262 -7.96 -8.86 -13.18
CA GLY A 262 -7.72 -8.51 -14.59
C GLY A 262 -8.35 -9.49 -15.59
N LEU A 263 -8.32 -10.80 -15.31
CA LEU A 263 -8.96 -11.83 -16.12
C LEU A 263 -10.50 -11.72 -16.11
N LEU A 264 -11.09 -11.48 -14.94
CA LEU A 264 -12.53 -11.30 -14.79
C LEU A 264 -13.01 -10.07 -15.59
N MET A 265 -12.26 -8.97 -15.55
CA MET A 265 -12.53 -7.78 -16.37
C MET A 265 -12.48 -8.10 -17.87
N LYS A 266 -11.46 -8.83 -18.33
CA LYS A 266 -11.34 -9.26 -19.74
C LYS A 266 -12.51 -10.14 -20.17
N ARG A 267 -13.09 -10.94 -19.27
CA ARG A 267 -14.27 -11.78 -19.51
C ARG A 267 -15.59 -11.00 -19.43
N GLY A 268 -15.53 -9.68 -19.25
CA GLY A 268 -16.72 -8.83 -19.24
C GLY A 268 -17.47 -8.79 -17.90
N MET A 269 -16.84 -9.29 -16.80
CA MET A 269 -17.49 -9.18 -15.48
C MET A 269 -17.67 -7.71 -15.11
N PRO A 270 -18.88 -7.27 -14.73
CA PRO A 270 -19.15 -5.88 -14.36
C PRO A 270 -18.37 -5.47 -13.11
N ARG A 271 -17.81 -4.25 -13.10
CA ARG A 271 -17.03 -3.72 -11.97
C ARG A 271 -17.76 -3.79 -10.63
N TRP A 272 -19.04 -3.40 -10.64
CA TRP A 272 -19.85 -3.43 -9.42
C TRP A 272 -19.91 -4.83 -8.79
N MET A 273 -19.99 -5.90 -9.60
CA MET A 273 -19.98 -7.28 -9.11
C MET A 273 -18.64 -7.64 -8.50
N MET A 274 -17.54 -7.19 -9.11
CA MET A 274 -16.19 -7.41 -8.56
C MET A 274 -16.02 -6.69 -7.22
N LEU A 275 -16.43 -5.42 -7.12
CA LEU A 275 -16.35 -4.66 -5.88
C LEU A 275 -17.24 -5.24 -4.78
N ALA A 276 -18.51 -5.45 -5.09
CA ALA A 276 -19.48 -5.97 -4.11
C ALA A 276 -19.17 -7.43 -3.72
N GLY A 277 -18.84 -8.28 -4.68
CA GLY A 277 -18.54 -9.70 -4.45
C GLY A 277 -17.25 -9.90 -3.67
N ALA A 278 -16.17 -9.17 -4.01
CA ALA A 278 -14.92 -9.25 -3.27
C ALA A 278 -15.07 -8.68 -1.85
N SER A 279 -15.78 -7.55 -1.68
CA SER A 279 -16.05 -7.01 -0.34
C SER A 279 -16.88 -7.95 0.52
N PHE A 280 -17.91 -8.59 -0.05
CA PHE A 280 -18.68 -9.63 0.64
C PHE A 280 -17.79 -10.81 1.04
N ALA A 281 -16.94 -11.30 0.13
CA ALA A 281 -16.04 -12.41 0.40
C ALA A 281 -15.00 -12.05 1.49
N MET A 282 -14.50 -10.80 1.52
CA MET A 282 -13.66 -10.30 2.60
C MET A 282 -14.39 -10.34 3.95
N GLY A 283 -15.66 -9.92 4.01
CA GLY A 283 -16.48 -10.02 5.22
C GLY A 283 -16.70 -11.47 5.67
N ALA A 284 -17.04 -12.35 4.74
CA ALA A 284 -17.27 -13.77 5.03
C ALA A 284 -16.00 -14.48 5.52
N THR A 285 -14.85 -14.21 4.89
CA THR A 285 -13.57 -14.77 5.35
C THR A 285 -13.11 -14.16 6.68
N ALA A 286 -13.39 -12.87 6.94
CA ALA A 286 -13.11 -12.26 8.23
C ALA A 286 -13.90 -12.94 9.37
N LEU A 287 -15.16 -13.32 9.16
CA LEU A 287 -15.92 -14.13 10.13
C LEU A 287 -15.17 -15.40 10.51
N ALA A 288 -14.63 -16.13 9.52
CA ALA A 288 -13.89 -17.36 9.76
C ALA A 288 -12.52 -17.11 10.46
N VAL A 289 -11.83 -16.03 10.11
CA VAL A 289 -10.55 -15.65 10.75
C VAL A 289 -10.72 -15.45 12.26
N PHE A 290 -11.79 -14.77 12.68
CA PHE A 290 -12.03 -14.46 14.09
C PHE A 290 -12.91 -15.49 14.82
N ALA A 291 -13.45 -16.51 14.15
CA ALA A 291 -14.25 -17.55 14.78
C ALA A 291 -13.38 -18.46 15.67
N ALA A 292 -13.55 -18.37 16.99
CA ALA A 292 -12.80 -19.18 17.94
C ALA A 292 -13.10 -20.68 17.84
N SER A 293 -14.32 -21.04 17.38
CA SER A 293 -14.77 -22.42 17.24
C SER A 293 -14.20 -23.18 16.04
N LEU A 294 -13.60 -22.47 15.07
CA LEU A 294 -13.04 -23.10 13.87
C LEU A 294 -11.64 -23.66 14.14
N PRO A 295 -11.32 -24.85 13.57
CA PRO A 295 -9.95 -25.38 13.56
C PRO A 295 -8.97 -24.39 12.93
N ASP A 296 -7.73 -24.37 13.41
CA ASP A 296 -6.70 -23.43 12.94
C ASP A 296 -6.43 -23.52 11.44
N ALA A 297 -6.48 -24.73 10.85
CA ALA A 297 -6.31 -24.92 9.41
C ALA A 297 -7.33 -24.10 8.57
N TRP A 298 -8.61 -24.09 8.98
CA TRP A 298 -9.65 -23.31 8.30
C TRP A 298 -9.48 -21.80 8.49
N ARG A 299 -9.04 -21.36 9.67
CA ARG A 299 -8.75 -19.96 9.96
C ARG A 299 -7.56 -19.46 9.15
N LEU A 300 -6.47 -20.23 9.07
CA LEU A 300 -5.31 -19.91 8.26
C LEU A 300 -5.66 -19.89 6.77
N ALA A 301 -6.43 -20.85 6.28
CA ALA A 301 -6.93 -20.85 4.92
C ALA A 301 -7.79 -19.61 4.63
N SER A 302 -8.62 -19.18 5.60
CA SER A 302 -9.45 -17.97 5.48
C SER A 302 -8.64 -16.68 5.43
N ILE A 303 -7.52 -16.60 6.16
CA ILE A 303 -6.57 -15.48 6.08
C ILE A 303 -6.02 -15.36 4.65
N LEU A 304 -5.59 -16.46 4.05
CA LEU A 304 -5.07 -16.46 2.69
C LEU A 304 -6.18 -16.17 1.65
N ALA A 305 -7.35 -16.77 1.84
CA ALA A 305 -8.54 -16.52 0.99
C ALA A 305 -8.96 -15.05 1.04
N PHE A 306 -8.95 -14.42 2.24
CA PHE A 306 -9.21 -12.99 2.39
C PHE A 306 -8.30 -12.18 1.48
N SER A 307 -7.00 -12.40 1.54
CA SER A 307 -6.04 -11.63 0.74
C SER A 307 -6.15 -11.89 -0.76
N PHE A 308 -6.37 -13.15 -1.16
CA PHE A 308 -6.58 -13.53 -2.56
C PHE A 308 -7.81 -12.84 -3.16
N LEU A 309 -8.96 -12.95 -2.48
CA LEU A 309 -10.23 -12.38 -2.96
C LEU A 309 -10.21 -10.85 -2.93
N ALA A 310 -9.57 -10.26 -1.93
CA ALA A 310 -9.33 -8.82 -1.83
C ALA A 310 -8.54 -8.28 -3.03
N GLY A 311 -7.60 -9.05 -3.57
CA GLY A 311 -6.78 -8.70 -4.74
C GLY A 311 -7.59 -8.42 -6.01
N VAL A 312 -8.85 -8.84 -6.10
CA VAL A 312 -9.71 -8.56 -7.26
C VAL A 312 -10.07 -7.06 -7.35
N ILE A 313 -10.16 -6.37 -6.22
CA ILE A 313 -10.67 -4.98 -6.13
C ILE A 313 -9.79 -3.96 -6.90
N PRO A 314 -8.44 -3.95 -6.78
CA PRO A 314 -7.61 -2.97 -7.48
C PRO A 314 -7.84 -2.92 -8.98
N SER A 315 -8.01 -4.07 -9.63
CA SER A 315 -8.26 -4.14 -11.07
C SER A 315 -9.56 -3.41 -11.47
N ALA A 316 -10.64 -3.60 -10.69
CA ALA A 316 -11.91 -2.92 -10.93
C ALA A 316 -11.81 -1.41 -10.68
N VAL A 317 -11.08 -0.99 -9.64
CA VAL A 317 -10.93 0.43 -9.27
C VAL A 317 -10.11 1.17 -10.31
N PHE A 318 -8.91 0.70 -10.64
CA PHE A 318 -8.02 1.43 -11.57
C PHE A 318 -8.51 1.45 -13.00
N THR A 319 -9.19 0.38 -13.46
CA THR A 319 -9.85 0.39 -14.78
C THR A 319 -11.13 1.22 -14.79
N GLY A 320 -11.74 1.47 -13.64
CA GLY A 320 -12.89 2.34 -13.47
C GLY A 320 -12.54 3.84 -13.50
N ALA A 321 -11.34 4.21 -13.06
CA ALA A 321 -10.93 5.61 -12.95
C ALA A 321 -11.08 6.41 -14.25
N PRO A 322 -10.61 5.96 -15.43
CA PRO A 322 -10.83 6.68 -16.69
C PRO A 322 -12.30 6.80 -17.09
N MET A 323 -13.12 5.81 -16.73
CA MET A 323 -14.54 5.79 -17.11
C MET A 323 -15.41 6.72 -16.28
N HIS A 324 -15.00 6.98 -15.04
CA HIS A 324 -15.72 7.86 -14.12
C HIS A 324 -15.06 9.23 -13.98
N SER A 325 -13.99 9.49 -14.72
CA SER A 325 -13.42 10.83 -14.87
C SER A 325 -14.27 11.67 -15.83
N ARG A 326 -14.45 12.95 -15.50
CA ARG A 326 -15.26 13.89 -16.30
C ARG A 326 -14.70 14.09 -17.71
N SER A 327 -13.39 14.09 -17.87
CA SER A 327 -12.68 14.16 -19.15
C SER A 327 -11.30 13.50 -19.03
N PRO A 328 -10.58 13.26 -20.13
CA PRO A 328 -9.22 12.72 -20.09
C PRO A 328 -8.24 13.48 -19.20
N GLN A 329 -8.43 14.82 -19.06
CA GLN A 329 -7.61 15.68 -18.21
C GLN A 329 -7.81 15.40 -16.71
N HIS A 330 -8.97 14.85 -16.31
CA HIS A 330 -9.32 14.54 -14.93
C HIS A 330 -8.83 13.13 -14.50
N ILE A 331 -8.36 12.27 -15.42
CA ILE A 331 -7.95 10.89 -15.09
C ILE A 331 -6.84 10.88 -14.04
N GLY A 332 -5.85 11.75 -14.19
CA GLY A 332 -4.75 11.89 -13.23
C GLY A 332 -5.25 12.29 -11.85
N THR A 333 -6.16 13.27 -11.78
CA THR A 333 -6.76 13.73 -10.52
C THR A 333 -7.62 12.64 -9.87
N THR A 334 -8.43 11.92 -10.65
CA THR A 334 -9.24 10.79 -10.15
C THR A 334 -8.34 9.68 -9.57
N ASN A 335 -7.25 9.32 -10.25
CA ASN A 335 -6.28 8.37 -9.72
C ASN A 335 -5.59 8.89 -8.44
N GLY A 336 -5.27 10.18 -8.38
CA GLY A 336 -4.74 10.83 -7.18
C GLY A 336 -5.70 10.74 -5.99
N MET A 337 -7.00 10.97 -6.21
CA MET A 337 -8.05 10.81 -5.19
C MET A 337 -8.15 9.35 -4.70
N ILE A 338 -8.11 8.38 -5.62
CA ILE A 338 -8.11 6.95 -5.28
C ILE A 338 -6.89 6.61 -4.43
N MET A 339 -5.71 7.10 -4.79
CA MET A 339 -4.48 6.89 -4.02
C MET A 339 -4.54 7.57 -2.65
N GLN A 340 -5.09 8.77 -2.56
CA GLN A 340 -5.28 9.45 -1.28
C GLN A 340 -6.26 8.69 -0.37
N ALA A 341 -7.37 8.21 -0.91
CA ALA A 341 -8.32 7.36 -0.19
C ALA A 341 -7.65 6.05 0.29
N SER A 342 -6.77 5.45 -0.54
CA SER A 342 -5.95 4.31 -0.17
C SER A 342 -5.08 4.62 1.05
N HIS A 343 -4.27 5.68 1.00
CA HIS A 343 -3.40 6.05 2.11
C HIS A 343 -4.18 6.39 3.39
N LEU A 344 -5.36 7.03 3.25
CA LEU A 344 -6.24 7.31 4.37
C LEU A 344 -6.74 6.01 5.02
N GLY A 345 -7.17 5.02 4.22
CA GLY A 345 -7.57 3.71 4.71
C GLY A 345 -6.43 2.97 5.41
N GLN A 346 -5.23 2.97 4.81
CA GLN A 346 -4.02 2.37 5.38
C GLN A 346 -3.55 3.05 6.67
N PHE A 347 -3.82 4.34 6.83
CA PHE A 347 -3.48 5.09 8.02
C PHE A 347 -4.51 4.88 9.14
N VAL A 348 -5.80 5.08 8.85
CA VAL A 348 -6.85 5.14 9.88
C VAL A 348 -7.28 3.76 10.36
N ILE A 349 -7.52 2.80 9.45
CA ILE A 349 -8.19 1.55 9.80
C ILE A 349 -7.35 0.66 10.73
N PRO A 350 -6.04 0.45 10.53
CA PRO A 350 -5.24 -0.34 11.47
C PRO A 350 -5.18 0.27 12.88
N ILE A 351 -5.26 1.60 12.99
CA ILE A 351 -5.32 2.30 14.29
C ILE A 351 -6.66 2.01 14.98
N LEU A 352 -7.77 2.09 14.24
CA LEU A 352 -9.09 1.77 14.78
C LEU A 352 -9.19 0.31 15.22
N ILE A 353 -8.60 -0.62 14.48
CA ILE A 353 -8.51 -2.03 14.85
C ILE A 353 -7.72 -2.21 16.16
N ALA A 354 -6.56 -1.55 16.29
CA ALA A 354 -5.76 -1.60 17.52
C ALA A 354 -6.50 -0.99 18.71
N TRP A 355 -7.21 0.12 18.50
CA TRP A 355 -8.03 0.76 19.52
C TRP A 355 -9.17 -0.15 19.97
N ALA A 356 -9.90 -0.76 19.04
CA ALA A 356 -10.99 -1.69 19.35
C ALA A 356 -10.47 -2.90 20.15
N ALA A 357 -9.38 -3.53 19.69
CA ALA A 357 -8.78 -4.67 20.35
C ALA A 357 -8.31 -4.33 21.79
N SER A 358 -7.74 -3.14 21.99
CA SER A 358 -7.24 -2.71 23.31
C SER A 358 -8.36 -2.34 24.28
N ARG A 359 -9.51 -1.84 23.79
CA ARG A 359 -10.64 -1.38 24.64
C ARG A 359 -11.67 -2.46 24.94
N MET A 360 -11.86 -3.40 24.01
CA MET A 360 -12.94 -4.38 24.07
C MET A 360 -12.45 -5.79 24.42
N GLY A 361 -11.22 -5.94 24.89
CA GLY A 361 -10.71 -7.17 25.50
C GLY A 361 -10.26 -8.24 24.50
N GLY A 362 -9.73 -7.84 23.35
CA GLY A 362 -9.06 -8.77 22.42
C GLY A 362 -9.36 -8.53 20.96
N TRP A 363 -8.69 -9.33 20.12
CA TRP A 363 -8.76 -9.20 18.66
C TRP A 363 -10.14 -9.48 18.06
N GLY A 364 -11.01 -10.25 18.76
CA GLY A 364 -12.39 -10.52 18.33
C GLY A 364 -13.23 -9.25 18.12
N ALA A 365 -12.95 -8.19 18.88
CA ALA A 365 -13.59 -6.88 18.73
C ALA A 365 -13.34 -6.23 17.34
N SER A 366 -12.23 -6.60 16.70
CA SER A 366 -11.87 -6.10 15.36
C SER A 366 -12.82 -6.60 14.27
N LEU A 367 -13.51 -7.71 14.49
CA LEU A 367 -14.46 -8.30 13.54
C LEU A 367 -15.56 -7.31 13.16
N GLY A 368 -16.13 -6.59 14.12
CA GLY A 368 -17.18 -5.61 13.86
C GLY A 368 -16.75 -4.52 12.88
N ALA A 369 -15.54 -3.99 13.06
CA ALA A 369 -14.96 -3.00 12.15
C ALA A 369 -14.71 -3.58 10.74
N MET A 370 -14.21 -4.82 10.65
CA MET A 370 -13.99 -5.50 9.37
C MET A 370 -15.30 -5.73 8.63
N LEU A 371 -16.35 -6.17 9.32
CA LEU A 371 -17.68 -6.37 8.71
C LEU A 371 -18.32 -5.05 8.26
N ALA A 372 -18.20 -3.99 9.06
CA ALA A 372 -18.69 -2.67 8.68
C ALA A 372 -18.02 -2.16 7.40
N LEU A 373 -16.68 -2.29 7.31
CA LEU A 373 -15.93 -1.90 6.11
C LEU A 373 -16.29 -2.77 4.90
N ALA A 374 -16.48 -4.08 5.09
CA ALA A 374 -16.93 -4.97 4.02
C ALA A 374 -18.33 -4.58 3.52
N ALA A 375 -19.26 -4.24 4.43
CA ALA A 375 -20.59 -3.76 4.07
C ALA A 375 -20.53 -2.44 3.30
N VAL A 376 -19.74 -1.46 3.75
CA VAL A 376 -19.55 -0.17 3.05
C VAL A 376 -18.93 -0.39 1.66
N GLY A 377 -17.91 -1.27 1.54
CA GLY A 377 -17.31 -1.64 0.25
C GLY A 377 -18.32 -2.30 -0.70
N MET A 378 -19.17 -3.20 -0.18
CA MET A 378 -20.24 -3.84 -0.93
C MET A 378 -21.29 -2.82 -1.39
N LEU A 379 -21.73 -1.92 -0.51
CA LEU A 379 -22.69 -0.86 -0.84
C LEU A 379 -22.13 0.11 -1.90
N SER A 380 -20.83 0.43 -1.84
CA SER A 380 -20.21 1.26 -2.88
C SER A 380 -20.19 0.56 -4.25
N GLY A 381 -20.03 -0.77 -4.29
CA GLY A 381 -20.21 -1.56 -5.50
C GLY A 381 -21.63 -1.47 -6.07
N PHE A 382 -22.65 -1.59 -5.23
CA PHE A 382 -24.05 -1.42 -5.67
C PHE A 382 -24.37 0.02 -6.08
N ALA A 383 -23.82 1.03 -5.40
CA ALA A 383 -23.94 2.42 -5.84
C ALA A 383 -23.35 2.61 -7.25
N LEU A 384 -22.18 2.02 -7.51
CA LEU A 384 -21.56 2.05 -8.83
C LEU A 384 -22.44 1.41 -9.91
N ARG A 385 -23.14 0.28 -9.60
CA ARG A 385 -24.12 -0.33 -10.49
C ARG A 385 -25.21 0.67 -10.89
N GLY A 386 -25.75 1.41 -9.93
CA GLY A 386 -26.77 2.42 -10.17
C GLY A 386 -26.27 3.54 -11.08
N ILE A 387 -25.02 3.96 -10.89
CA ILE A 387 -24.37 5.03 -11.68
C ILE A 387 -24.09 4.54 -13.12
N GLU A 388 -23.55 3.34 -13.30
CA GLU A 388 -23.20 2.78 -14.63
C GLU A 388 -24.41 2.40 -15.48
N ARG A 389 -25.58 2.20 -14.87
CA ARG A 389 -26.86 1.93 -15.58
C ARG A 389 -27.57 3.18 -16.08
N ARG A 390 -27.22 4.37 -15.55
CA ARG A 390 -27.83 5.61 -16.03
C ARG A 390 -27.28 5.95 -17.41
N PRO A 391 -28.15 6.28 -18.40
CA PRO A 391 -27.68 6.77 -19.69
C PRO A 391 -26.80 8.00 -19.45
N ARG A 392 -25.66 8.06 -20.10
CA ARG A 392 -24.82 9.26 -20.13
C ARG A 392 -25.53 10.25 -21.06
N HIS A 393 -26.11 11.30 -20.52
CA HIS A 393 -26.64 12.44 -21.27
C HIS A 393 -25.51 13.36 -21.69
#